data_6bea77c02df785b529e7e7745bec1028
#
_entry.id   6bea77c02df785b529e7e7745bec1028
#
_cell.length_a   1.000
_cell.length_b   1.000
_cell.length_c   1.000
_cell.angle_alpha   90.00
_cell.angle_beta   90.00
_cell.angle_gamma   90.00
#
_symmetry.space_group_name_H-M   'P 1'
#
loop_
_entity.id
_entity.type
_entity.pdbx_description
1 polymer ?
#
loop_
_entity_poly.entity_id
_entity_poly.type
_entity_poly.pdbx_seq_one_letter_code
_entity_poly.pdbx_strand_id
1 'polypeptide(L)'
;ERIIYLGALGNPDDPKLSKHIRSRHEVGKIFESGPVPATVLRAAMILGSGSASFEMLRYLVDRLPVMLTPAWVRTPVQPIGIGNVLEYLQGCLENEETVGKSFDIGGPEILTYEQLIHIYAEVAGLPRRRIIPIPVLSPYLSALWIHIITPVPASIAQPLAEGLANEVVCQENRIRSIIPIKLKDCRETIRLALEKTRQQRVETCWTDAGALLPPEWTYCGDAQYAGGTILECGHRIRLQASAEEIWEHVVRIGGETGWYFGDLLWKVRGTLDRLVGGTGLRRGRRHPSQLYTGDALDFWRVLEVDAPHRLLLLAEMKTPGEAILEFKLTPMGENQTELQQLSRFLPRGLLGILYWYILYPFHVWIFGGMLRTLSKNIGKPILKGPERFTPKLKTTCRI
;
A
#
# COMPACT_ATOMS: atom_id res chain seq x y z
N GLU A 1 -21.93 -24.73 -5.01
CA GLU A 1 -21.14 -23.63 -4.41
C GLU A 1 -19.96 -24.19 -3.64
N ARG A 2 -18.80 -23.51 -3.62
CA ARG A 2 -17.62 -23.88 -2.85
C ARG A 2 -16.85 -22.63 -2.41
N ILE A 3 -16.04 -22.78 -1.36
CA ILE A 3 -15.09 -21.77 -0.91
C ILE A 3 -13.69 -22.24 -1.29
N ILE A 4 -12.84 -21.35 -1.82
CA ILE A 4 -11.40 -21.59 -1.98
C ILE A 4 -10.68 -20.58 -1.12
N TYR A 5 -9.90 -21.06 -0.15
CA TYR A 5 -9.18 -20.24 0.82
C TYR A 5 -7.67 -20.42 0.68
N LEU A 6 -6.95 -19.30 0.56
CA LEU A 6 -5.49 -19.27 0.57
C LEU A 6 -5.01 -19.01 2.01
N GLY A 7 -4.57 -20.05 2.66
CA GLY A 7 -4.02 -20.06 4.02
C GLY A 7 -2.49 -20.05 4.04
N ALA A 8 -1.91 -20.37 5.20
CA ALA A 8 -0.47 -20.42 5.42
C ALA A 8 0.02 -21.82 5.71
N LEU A 9 1.25 -22.14 5.25
CA LEU A 9 2.01 -23.32 5.66
C LEU A 9 2.51 -23.16 7.11
N GLY A 10 2.79 -24.28 7.74
CA GLY A 10 3.34 -24.41 9.08
C GLY A 10 2.73 -25.62 9.79
N ASN A 11 3.43 -26.17 10.76
CA ASN A 11 2.91 -27.29 11.55
C ASN A 11 1.91 -26.77 12.60
N PRO A 12 0.61 -27.10 12.53
CA PRO A 12 -0.39 -26.62 13.48
C PRO A 12 -0.14 -27.11 14.93
N ASP A 13 0.62 -28.18 15.09
CA ASP A 13 0.93 -28.78 16.40
C ASP A 13 2.20 -28.16 17.04
N ASP A 14 2.90 -27.27 16.34
CA ASP A 14 4.07 -26.58 16.90
C ASP A 14 3.62 -25.56 17.96
N PRO A 15 4.00 -25.72 19.24
CA PRO A 15 3.67 -24.79 20.31
C PRO A 15 4.29 -23.39 20.08
N LYS A 16 5.34 -23.30 19.27
CA LYS A 16 6.02 -22.05 18.92
C LYS A 16 5.49 -21.40 17.64
N LEU A 17 4.40 -21.95 17.06
CA LEU A 17 3.80 -21.40 15.87
C LEU A 17 3.39 -19.94 16.08
N SER A 18 3.77 -19.05 15.16
CA SER A 18 3.45 -17.64 15.27
C SER A 18 1.94 -17.40 15.30
N LYS A 19 1.51 -16.35 15.98
CA LYS A 19 0.08 -15.98 16.07
C LYS A 19 -0.54 -15.77 14.68
N HIS A 20 0.24 -15.20 13.75
CA HIS A 20 -0.20 -14.96 12.38
C HIS A 20 -0.52 -16.28 11.66
N ILE A 21 0.39 -17.26 11.67
CA ILE A 21 0.18 -18.56 11.02
C ILE A 21 -0.96 -19.32 11.71
N ARG A 22 -1.02 -19.30 13.04
CA ARG A 22 -2.09 -19.94 13.81
C ARG A 22 -3.47 -19.39 13.43
N SER A 23 -3.61 -18.07 13.34
CA SER A 23 -4.87 -17.45 12.91
C SER A 23 -5.28 -17.88 11.49
N ARG A 24 -4.32 -18.08 10.56
CA ARG A 24 -4.62 -18.59 9.21
C ARG A 24 -5.12 -20.03 9.24
N HIS A 25 -4.56 -20.87 10.12
CA HIS A 25 -5.04 -22.23 10.33
C HIS A 25 -6.45 -22.25 10.95
N GLU A 26 -6.73 -21.39 11.91
CA GLU A 26 -8.06 -21.26 12.53
C GLU A 26 -9.13 -20.89 11.50
N VAL A 27 -8.84 -19.90 10.65
CA VAL A 27 -9.75 -19.51 9.55
C VAL A 27 -9.99 -20.69 8.61
N GLY A 28 -8.94 -21.44 8.23
CA GLY A 28 -9.09 -22.66 7.42
C GLY A 28 -10.05 -23.68 8.07
N LYS A 29 -9.85 -23.97 9.36
CA LYS A 29 -10.71 -24.90 10.12
C LYS A 29 -12.18 -24.43 10.20
N ILE A 30 -12.41 -23.11 10.34
CA ILE A 30 -13.76 -22.54 10.35
C ILE A 30 -14.44 -22.78 9.00
N PHE A 31 -13.75 -22.57 7.88
CA PHE A 31 -14.31 -22.87 6.56
C PHE A 31 -14.56 -24.36 6.35
N GLU A 32 -13.63 -25.23 6.79
CA GLU A 32 -13.78 -26.68 6.69
C GLU A 32 -14.94 -27.22 7.54
N SER A 33 -15.30 -26.58 8.65
CA SER A 33 -16.42 -26.95 9.51
C SER A 33 -17.77 -26.40 9.03
N GLY A 34 -17.78 -25.54 8.03
CA GLY A 34 -18.99 -24.90 7.50
C GLY A 34 -19.80 -25.80 6.59
N PRO A 35 -21.04 -25.41 6.26
CA PRO A 35 -21.93 -26.18 5.37
C PRO A 35 -21.51 -26.15 3.90
N VAL A 36 -20.69 -25.18 3.50
CA VAL A 36 -20.18 -25.05 2.12
C VAL A 36 -18.82 -25.71 2.02
N PRO A 37 -18.60 -26.67 1.10
CA PRO A 37 -17.31 -27.34 0.95
C PRO A 37 -16.18 -26.33 0.72
N ALA A 38 -15.11 -26.43 1.51
CA ALA A 38 -13.98 -25.54 1.42
C ALA A 38 -12.72 -26.25 0.91
N THR A 39 -12.08 -25.68 -0.11
CA THR A 39 -10.74 -26.05 -0.54
C THR A 39 -9.74 -25.10 0.12
N VAL A 40 -8.77 -25.63 0.86
CA VAL A 40 -7.76 -24.84 1.56
C VAL A 40 -6.40 -25.06 0.90
N LEU A 41 -5.82 -24.00 0.33
CA LEU A 41 -4.45 -24.00 -0.18
C LEU A 41 -3.54 -23.35 0.86
N ARG A 42 -2.51 -24.06 1.35
CA ARG A 42 -1.56 -23.56 2.34
C ARG A 42 -0.25 -23.23 1.66
N ALA A 43 0.14 -21.95 1.68
CA ALA A 43 1.36 -21.46 1.07
C ALA A 43 2.33 -20.90 2.12
N ALA A 44 3.64 -20.99 1.80
CA ALA A 44 4.69 -20.26 2.50
C ALA A 44 4.77 -18.80 2.01
N MET A 45 5.98 -18.28 1.84
CA MET A 45 6.22 -16.96 1.27
C MET A 45 5.81 -16.92 -0.20
N ILE A 46 4.86 -16.08 -0.54
CA ILE A 46 4.44 -15.83 -1.92
C ILE A 46 5.32 -14.71 -2.50
N LEU A 47 6.05 -15.02 -3.57
CA LEU A 47 6.90 -14.08 -4.28
C LEU A 47 6.12 -13.43 -5.43
N GLY A 48 5.98 -12.12 -5.37
CA GLY A 48 5.30 -11.34 -6.41
C GLY A 48 5.41 -9.86 -6.15
N SER A 49 5.46 -9.06 -7.21
CA SER A 49 5.47 -7.60 -7.11
C SER A 49 4.23 -7.10 -6.35
N GLY A 50 4.42 -6.19 -5.41
CA GLY A 50 3.34 -5.64 -4.59
C GLY A 50 2.96 -6.47 -3.37
N SER A 51 3.46 -7.70 -3.17
CA SER A 51 3.24 -8.43 -1.92
C SER A 51 4.10 -7.88 -0.78
N ALA A 52 3.56 -7.83 0.45
CA ALA A 52 4.30 -7.29 1.60
C ALA A 52 5.63 -8.02 1.85
N SER A 53 5.62 -9.35 1.76
CA SER A 53 6.82 -10.18 1.99
C SER A 53 7.90 -9.95 0.93
N PHE A 54 7.50 -9.88 -0.35
CA PHE A 54 8.45 -9.60 -1.43
C PHE A 54 8.98 -8.16 -1.36
N GLU A 55 8.13 -7.18 -1.06
CA GLU A 55 8.54 -5.79 -0.92
C GLU A 55 9.50 -5.61 0.26
N MET A 56 9.28 -6.30 1.39
CA MET A 56 10.26 -6.31 2.48
C MET A 56 11.61 -6.86 2.03
N LEU A 57 11.64 -8.01 1.35
CA LEU A 57 12.86 -8.59 0.81
C LEU A 57 13.55 -7.61 -0.13
N ARG A 58 12.83 -7.06 -1.09
CA ARG A 58 13.31 -6.10 -2.08
C ARG A 58 13.97 -4.89 -1.43
N TYR A 59 13.23 -4.17 -0.58
CA TYR A 59 13.77 -2.95 0.03
C TYR A 59 14.94 -3.20 0.97
N LEU A 60 14.94 -4.31 1.71
CA LEU A 60 16.07 -4.68 2.57
C LEU A 60 17.31 -4.95 1.73
N VAL A 61 17.19 -5.75 0.67
CA VAL A 61 18.34 -6.12 -0.16
C VAL A 61 18.83 -4.93 -0.99
N ASP A 62 17.93 -4.13 -1.58
CA ASP A 62 18.30 -2.95 -2.37
C ASP A 62 19.08 -1.92 -1.53
N ARG A 63 18.69 -1.72 -0.27
CA ARG A 63 19.22 -0.63 0.58
C ARG A 63 20.37 -1.00 1.48
N LEU A 64 20.52 -2.28 1.85
CA LEU A 64 21.48 -2.73 2.85
C LEU A 64 22.58 -3.60 2.25
N PRO A 65 23.81 -3.08 2.07
CA PRO A 65 24.96 -3.89 1.66
C PRO A 65 25.41 -4.85 2.77
N VAL A 66 25.16 -4.50 4.03
CA VAL A 66 25.41 -5.32 5.22
C VAL A 66 24.11 -5.43 6.00
N MET A 67 23.70 -6.65 6.31
CA MET A 67 22.43 -6.94 6.99
C MET A 67 22.71 -7.62 8.33
N LEU A 68 22.23 -7.01 9.40
CA LEU A 68 22.19 -7.63 10.73
C LEU A 68 20.87 -8.40 10.82
N THR A 69 20.95 -9.70 10.94
CA THR A 69 19.78 -10.58 10.87
C THR A 69 19.64 -11.43 12.12
N PRO A 70 18.40 -11.78 12.53
CA PRO A 70 18.22 -12.81 13.56
C PRO A 70 18.67 -14.18 13.07
N ALA A 71 18.88 -15.11 14.01
CA ALA A 71 19.31 -16.47 13.70
C ALA A 71 18.32 -17.23 12.78
N TRP A 72 17.03 -16.89 12.82
CA TRP A 72 15.98 -17.48 11.97
C TRP A 72 16.12 -17.15 10.47
N VAL A 73 17.04 -16.31 10.06
CA VAL A 73 17.37 -16.11 8.63
C VAL A 73 17.75 -17.44 7.93
N ARG A 74 18.11 -18.46 8.71
CA ARG A 74 18.46 -19.81 8.24
C ARG A 74 17.30 -20.81 8.33
N THR A 75 16.12 -20.39 8.76
CA THR A 75 14.92 -21.25 8.79
C THR A 75 14.53 -21.65 7.38
N PRO A 76 14.21 -22.95 7.13
CA PRO A 76 13.75 -23.41 5.82
C PRO A 76 12.39 -22.82 5.45
N VAL A 77 12.27 -22.43 4.20
CA VAL A 77 11.05 -21.91 3.56
C VAL A 77 10.93 -22.49 2.17
N GLN A 78 9.71 -22.78 1.73
CA GLN A 78 9.45 -23.21 0.35
C GLN A 78 8.62 -22.13 -0.36
N PRO A 79 9.27 -21.08 -0.93
CA PRO A 79 8.57 -19.98 -1.55
C PRO A 79 7.88 -20.42 -2.85
N ILE A 80 6.80 -19.72 -3.19
CA ILE A 80 6.05 -19.96 -4.43
C ILE A 80 5.79 -18.64 -5.16
N GLY A 81 5.85 -18.64 -6.49
CA GLY A 81 5.52 -17.48 -7.29
C GLY A 81 4.02 -17.20 -7.33
N ILE A 82 3.64 -15.92 -7.30
CA ILE A 82 2.22 -15.52 -7.36
C ILE A 82 1.52 -16.08 -8.61
N GLY A 83 2.22 -16.16 -9.76
CA GLY A 83 1.65 -16.76 -10.96
C GLY A 83 1.22 -18.22 -10.76
N ASN A 84 2.08 -19.04 -10.11
CA ASN A 84 1.73 -20.42 -9.81
C ASN A 84 0.62 -20.54 -8.74
N VAL A 85 0.54 -19.60 -7.78
CA VAL A 85 -0.58 -19.55 -6.84
C VAL A 85 -1.90 -19.30 -7.58
N LEU A 86 -1.92 -18.37 -8.54
CA LEU A 86 -3.11 -18.07 -9.34
C LEU A 86 -3.50 -19.26 -10.23
N GLU A 87 -2.53 -19.96 -10.82
CA GLU A 87 -2.77 -21.19 -11.60
C GLU A 87 -3.40 -22.29 -10.72
N TYR A 88 -2.94 -22.48 -9.47
CA TYR A 88 -3.56 -23.41 -8.52
C TYR A 88 -4.98 -22.97 -8.11
N LEU A 89 -5.19 -21.68 -7.84
CA LEU A 89 -6.53 -21.16 -7.51
C LEU A 89 -7.51 -21.37 -8.66
N GLN A 90 -7.10 -21.09 -9.90
CA GLN A 90 -7.88 -21.34 -11.09
C GLN A 90 -8.15 -22.84 -11.28
N GLY A 91 -7.12 -23.68 -11.19
CA GLY A 91 -7.27 -25.11 -11.30
C GLY A 91 -8.21 -25.72 -10.24
N CYS A 92 -8.23 -25.15 -9.02
CA CYS A 92 -9.21 -25.53 -8.00
C CYS A 92 -10.64 -25.12 -8.37
N LEU A 93 -10.85 -24.05 -9.14
CA LEU A 93 -12.19 -23.71 -9.64
C LEU A 93 -12.70 -24.69 -10.68
N GLU A 94 -11.81 -25.27 -11.47
CA GLU A 94 -12.13 -26.12 -12.61
C GLU A 94 -12.14 -27.63 -12.26
N ASN A 95 -11.49 -28.04 -11.15
CA ASN A 95 -11.35 -29.45 -10.79
C ASN A 95 -12.11 -29.80 -9.51
N GLU A 96 -13.08 -30.71 -9.63
CA GLU A 96 -13.92 -31.17 -8.51
C GLU A 96 -13.17 -32.04 -7.51
N GLU A 97 -12.05 -32.67 -7.89
CA GLU A 97 -11.25 -33.48 -6.98
C GLU A 97 -10.65 -32.66 -5.83
N THR A 98 -10.61 -31.33 -5.95
CA THR A 98 -10.10 -30.43 -4.94
C THR A 98 -11.13 -30.01 -3.89
N VAL A 99 -12.41 -30.27 -4.15
CA VAL A 99 -13.52 -29.81 -3.29
C VAL A 99 -13.44 -30.45 -1.90
N GLY A 100 -13.54 -29.63 -0.85
CA GLY A 100 -13.56 -30.09 0.53
C GLY A 100 -12.22 -30.66 1.01
N LYS A 101 -11.10 -30.30 0.36
CA LYS A 101 -9.76 -30.83 0.70
C LYS A 101 -8.76 -29.70 0.95
N SER A 102 -7.76 -30.02 1.76
CA SER A 102 -6.64 -29.13 2.05
C SER A 102 -5.36 -29.60 1.36
N PHE A 103 -4.61 -28.68 0.77
CA PHE A 103 -3.39 -28.95 0.04
C PHE A 103 -2.28 -27.98 0.41
N ASP A 104 -1.04 -28.47 0.43
CA ASP A 104 0.14 -27.64 0.50
C ASP A 104 0.60 -27.22 -0.89
N ILE A 105 0.88 -25.93 -1.07
CA ILE A 105 1.40 -25.38 -2.30
C ILE A 105 2.74 -24.70 -2.06
N GLY A 106 3.74 -25.09 -2.82
CA GLY A 106 5.10 -24.55 -2.74
C GLY A 106 5.81 -24.63 -4.08
N GLY A 107 6.82 -23.81 -4.27
CA GLY A 107 7.69 -23.86 -5.42
C GLY A 107 8.54 -25.14 -5.47
N PRO A 108 9.42 -25.26 -6.47
CA PRO A 108 10.26 -26.45 -6.64
C PRO A 108 11.40 -26.54 -5.62
N GLU A 109 11.75 -25.43 -4.95
CA GLU A 109 12.95 -25.32 -4.12
C GLU A 109 12.60 -25.07 -2.66
N ILE A 110 13.34 -25.74 -1.76
CA ILE A 110 13.36 -25.41 -0.33
C ILE A 110 14.63 -24.61 -0.07
N LEU A 111 14.47 -23.39 0.42
CA LEU A 111 15.53 -22.42 0.61
C LEU A 111 15.52 -21.88 2.04
N THR A 112 16.58 -21.15 2.41
CA THR A 112 16.57 -20.29 3.60
C THR A 112 16.35 -18.83 3.20
N TYR A 113 15.95 -17.98 4.15
CA TYR A 113 15.85 -16.54 3.85
C TYR A 113 17.19 -15.91 3.47
N GLU A 114 18.31 -16.44 4.00
CA GLU A 114 19.66 -16.07 3.59
C GLU A 114 19.91 -16.37 2.11
N GLN A 115 19.51 -17.55 1.65
CA GLN A 115 19.61 -17.92 0.23
C GLN A 115 18.70 -17.05 -0.65
N LEU A 116 17.46 -16.74 -0.20
CA LEU A 116 16.56 -15.84 -0.91
C LEU A 116 17.15 -14.43 -1.09
N ILE A 117 17.79 -13.89 -0.05
CA ILE A 117 18.49 -12.61 -0.11
C ILE A 117 19.60 -12.64 -1.17
N HIS A 118 20.38 -13.71 -1.22
CA HIS A 118 21.47 -13.85 -2.21
C HIS A 118 20.94 -14.02 -3.64
N ILE A 119 19.89 -14.83 -3.84
CA ILE A 119 19.25 -15.01 -5.16
C ILE A 119 18.66 -13.67 -5.61
N TYR A 120 18.00 -12.93 -4.74
CA TYR A 120 17.48 -11.60 -5.07
C TYR A 120 18.60 -10.66 -5.51
N ALA A 121 19.68 -10.55 -4.72
CA ALA A 121 20.79 -9.66 -5.02
C ALA A 121 21.42 -9.98 -6.40
N GLU A 122 21.58 -11.26 -6.72
CA GLU A 122 22.11 -11.72 -8.00
C GLU A 122 21.18 -11.33 -9.17
N VAL A 123 19.88 -11.62 -9.06
CA VAL A 123 18.88 -11.30 -10.10
C VAL A 123 18.74 -9.79 -10.29
N ALA A 124 18.85 -9.01 -9.21
CA ALA A 124 18.82 -7.55 -9.26
C ALA A 124 20.13 -6.91 -9.80
N GLY A 125 21.18 -7.70 -10.04
CA GLY A 125 22.50 -7.19 -10.45
C GLY A 125 23.25 -6.46 -9.34
N LEU A 126 22.97 -6.78 -8.07
CA LEU A 126 23.58 -6.15 -6.91
C LEU A 126 24.77 -6.98 -6.39
N PRO A 127 25.77 -6.35 -5.76
CA PRO A 127 26.84 -7.08 -5.07
C PRO A 127 26.29 -8.01 -4.00
N ARG A 128 26.97 -9.12 -3.74
CA ARG A 128 26.60 -10.09 -2.70
C ARG A 128 26.46 -9.37 -1.35
N ARG A 129 25.32 -9.57 -0.67
CA ARG A 129 25.06 -8.96 0.65
C ARG A 129 25.80 -9.70 1.75
N ARG A 130 26.38 -8.95 2.69
CA ARG A 130 27.00 -9.53 3.89
C ARG A 130 25.92 -9.70 4.95
N ILE A 131 25.67 -10.93 5.36
CA ILE A 131 24.67 -11.28 6.37
C ILE A 131 25.42 -11.63 7.66
N ILE A 132 25.11 -10.92 8.74
CA ILE A 132 25.69 -11.12 10.07
C ILE A 132 24.56 -11.51 11.02
N PRO A 133 24.44 -12.78 11.38
CA PRO A 133 23.41 -13.23 12.31
C PRO A 133 23.72 -12.74 13.73
N ILE A 134 22.72 -12.13 14.37
CA ILE A 134 22.78 -11.65 15.76
C ILE A 134 21.81 -12.50 16.60
N PRO A 135 22.29 -13.22 17.63
CA PRO A 135 21.46 -14.15 18.38
C PRO A 135 20.38 -13.48 19.24
N VAL A 136 20.50 -12.19 19.55
CA VAL A 136 19.64 -11.45 20.50
C VAL A 136 18.58 -10.57 19.82
N LEU A 137 18.47 -10.61 18.49
CA LEU A 137 17.49 -9.78 17.77
C LEU A 137 16.07 -10.37 17.92
N SER A 138 15.25 -9.70 18.75
CA SER A 138 13.85 -10.07 18.92
C SER A 138 13.01 -9.79 17.66
N PRO A 139 11.88 -10.48 17.42
CA PRO A 139 10.97 -10.17 16.31
C PRO A 139 10.49 -8.71 16.33
N TYR A 140 10.30 -8.14 17.52
CA TYR A 140 9.90 -6.74 17.69
C TYR A 140 10.98 -5.76 17.17
N LEU A 141 12.24 -5.97 17.55
CA LEU A 141 13.36 -5.14 17.05
C LEU A 141 13.56 -5.32 15.56
N SER A 142 13.37 -6.54 15.05
CA SER A 142 13.41 -6.81 13.60
C SER A 142 12.30 -6.08 12.86
N ALA A 143 11.08 -6.06 13.39
CA ALA A 143 9.95 -5.33 12.80
C ALA A 143 10.16 -3.82 12.80
N LEU A 144 10.74 -3.26 13.87
CA LEU A 144 11.08 -1.84 13.95
C LEU A 144 12.17 -1.49 12.92
N TRP A 145 13.17 -2.34 12.77
CA TRP A 145 14.22 -2.19 11.77
C TRP A 145 13.65 -2.24 10.35
N ILE A 146 12.80 -3.22 10.05
CA ILE A 146 12.08 -3.32 8.78
C ILE A 146 11.25 -2.05 8.53
N HIS A 147 10.54 -1.56 9.55
CA HIS A 147 9.78 -0.33 9.46
C HIS A 147 10.63 0.90 9.11
N ILE A 148 11.86 0.99 9.61
CA ILE A 148 12.77 2.10 9.31
C ILE A 148 13.31 2.01 7.87
N ILE A 149 13.66 0.81 7.42
CA ILE A 149 14.35 0.60 6.14
C ILE A 149 13.35 0.45 4.97
N THR A 150 12.17 -0.10 5.22
CA THR A 150 11.19 -0.40 4.17
C THR A 150 9.94 0.49 4.29
N PRO A 151 9.09 0.60 3.26
CA PRO A 151 7.80 1.25 3.36
C PRO A 151 6.78 0.45 4.17
N VAL A 152 7.07 -0.82 4.52
CA VAL A 152 6.15 -1.69 5.25
C VAL A 152 6.11 -1.29 6.73
N PRO A 153 4.93 -0.94 7.28
CA PRO A 153 4.83 -0.52 8.68
C PRO A 153 5.08 -1.67 9.65
N ALA A 154 5.56 -1.36 10.86
CA ALA A 154 5.86 -2.36 11.89
C ALA A 154 4.67 -3.25 12.23
N SER A 155 3.43 -2.73 12.17
CA SER A 155 2.20 -3.49 12.42
C SER A 155 1.97 -4.63 11.43
N ILE A 156 2.48 -4.53 10.21
CA ILE A 156 2.45 -5.58 9.19
C ILE A 156 3.74 -6.40 9.25
N ALA A 157 4.89 -5.75 9.42
CA ALA A 157 6.18 -6.41 9.45
C ALA A 157 6.35 -7.34 10.65
N GLN A 158 5.79 -7.00 11.82
CA GLN A 158 5.96 -7.80 13.04
C GLN A 158 5.32 -9.20 12.92
N PRO A 159 4.02 -9.36 12.56
CA PRO A 159 3.43 -10.69 12.40
C PRO A 159 4.15 -11.54 11.33
N LEU A 160 4.61 -10.90 10.26
CA LEU A 160 5.37 -11.58 9.22
C LEU A 160 6.74 -12.00 9.72
N ALA A 161 7.48 -11.13 10.42
CA ALA A 161 8.79 -11.44 10.99
C ALA A 161 8.70 -12.56 12.06
N GLU A 162 7.64 -12.59 12.87
CA GLU A 162 7.38 -13.69 13.81
C GLU A 162 7.17 -15.02 13.05
N GLY A 163 6.49 -15.00 11.91
CA GLY A 163 6.29 -16.17 11.06
C GLY A 163 7.57 -16.73 10.44
N LEU A 164 8.58 -15.87 10.20
CA LEU A 164 9.85 -16.32 9.61
C LEU A 164 10.66 -17.26 10.52
N ALA A 165 10.37 -17.30 11.81
CA ALA A 165 11.01 -18.23 12.75
C ALA A 165 10.48 -19.66 12.63
N ASN A 166 9.33 -19.86 11.99
CA ASN A 166 8.74 -21.17 11.78
C ASN A 166 9.19 -21.77 10.45
N GLU A 167 9.43 -23.07 10.43
CA GLU A 167 9.65 -23.80 9.20
C GLU A 167 8.34 -23.88 8.41
N VAL A 168 8.38 -23.44 7.16
CA VAL A 168 7.20 -23.37 6.28
C VAL A 168 7.52 -24.07 4.95
N VAL A 169 7.51 -25.40 5.01
CA VAL A 169 7.80 -26.33 3.91
C VAL A 169 6.60 -27.25 3.71
N CYS A 170 6.27 -27.56 2.47
CA CYS A 170 5.19 -28.48 2.13
C CYS A 170 5.43 -29.86 2.75
N GLN A 171 4.45 -30.37 3.46
CA GLN A 171 4.48 -31.71 4.02
C GLN A 171 3.90 -32.76 3.05
N GLU A 172 3.20 -32.30 1.99
CA GLU A 172 2.62 -33.16 0.96
C GLU A 172 2.60 -32.45 -0.39
N ASN A 173 2.40 -33.20 -1.47
CA ASN A 173 2.45 -32.70 -2.85
C ASN A 173 1.29 -33.20 -3.71
N ARG A 174 0.20 -33.66 -3.13
CA ARG A 174 -0.95 -34.29 -3.83
C ARG A 174 -1.55 -33.37 -4.90
N ILE A 175 -1.57 -32.06 -4.67
CA ILE A 175 -2.11 -31.10 -5.61
C ILE A 175 -1.39 -31.13 -6.96
N ARG A 176 -0.10 -31.46 -6.99
CA ARG A 176 0.69 -31.52 -8.24
C ARG A 176 0.23 -32.59 -9.21
N SER A 177 -0.37 -33.69 -8.71
CA SER A 177 -0.95 -34.71 -9.57
C SER A 177 -2.36 -34.37 -10.03
N ILE A 178 -3.11 -33.57 -9.25
CA ILE A 178 -4.47 -33.15 -9.56
C ILE A 178 -4.48 -31.96 -10.53
N ILE A 179 -3.58 -31.00 -10.27
CA ILE A 179 -3.39 -29.79 -11.08
C ILE A 179 -1.93 -29.71 -11.50
N PRO A 180 -1.56 -30.36 -12.63
CA PRO A 180 -0.17 -30.40 -13.11
C PRO A 180 0.19 -29.07 -13.76
N ILE A 181 0.83 -28.16 -13.01
CA ILE A 181 1.33 -26.88 -13.48
C ILE A 181 2.87 -26.88 -13.52
N LYS A 182 3.44 -26.05 -14.38
CA LYS A 182 4.89 -25.83 -14.42
C LYS A 182 5.29 -24.83 -13.33
N LEU A 183 5.86 -25.32 -12.24
CA LEU A 183 6.38 -24.49 -11.18
C LEU A 183 7.62 -23.71 -11.63
N LYS A 184 7.63 -22.41 -11.38
CA LYS A 184 8.79 -21.53 -11.62
C LYS A 184 9.71 -21.57 -10.40
N ASP A 185 11.02 -21.60 -10.66
CA ASP A 185 12.01 -21.50 -9.60
C ASP A 185 12.03 -20.09 -8.97
N CYS A 186 12.75 -19.96 -7.87
CA CYS A 186 12.83 -18.71 -7.14
C CYS A 186 13.47 -17.58 -7.96
N ARG A 187 14.50 -17.91 -8.75
CA ARG A 187 15.22 -16.96 -9.59
C ARG A 187 14.34 -16.39 -10.70
N GLU A 188 13.63 -17.25 -11.41
CA GLU A 188 12.68 -16.83 -12.45
C GLU A 188 11.56 -15.99 -11.87
N THR A 189 11.01 -16.41 -10.73
CA THR A 189 9.93 -15.70 -10.04
C THR A 189 10.34 -14.28 -9.62
N ILE A 190 11.55 -14.13 -9.03
CA ILE A 190 12.08 -12.82 -8.64
C ILE A 190 12.32 -11.95 -9.88
N ARG A 191 12.87 -12.52 -10.96
CA ARG A 191 13.08 -11.80 -12.22
C ARG A 191 11.77 -11.24 -12.77
N LEU A 192 10.71 -12.04 -12.84
CA LEU A 192 9.39 -11.62 -13.31
C LEU A 192 8.77 -10.53 -12.41
N ALA A 193 8.93 -10.65 -11.09
CA ALA A 193 8.44 -9.63 -10.16
C ALA A 193 9.18 -8.30 -10.33
N LEU A 194 10.51 -8.32 -10.51
CA LEU A 194 11.31 -7.13 -10.78
C LEU A 194 10.98 -6.50 -12.14
N GLU A 195 10.75 -7.31 -13.18
CA GLU A 195 10.32 -6.81 -14.48
C GLU A 195 8.97 -6.09 -14.39
N LYS A 196 7.97 -6.66 -13.74
CA LYS A 196 6.67 -6.00 -13.51
C LYS A 196 6.85 -4.68 -12.75
N THR A 197 7.72 -4.64 -11.74
CA THR A 197 8.02 -3.42 -10.99
C THR A 197 8.70 -2.36 -11.87
N ARG A 198 9.71 -2.75 -12.67
CA ARG A 198 10.40 -1.84 -13.61
C ARG A 198 9.48 -1.31 -14.70
N GLN A 199 8.57 -2.14 -15.21
CA GLN A 199 7.57 -1.77 -16.20
C GLN A 199 6.39 -0.99 -15.59
N GLN A 200 6.37 -0.81 -14.28
CA GLN A 200 5.27 -0.15 -13.54
C GLN A 200 3.90 -0.80 -13.78
N ARG A 201 3.88 -2.12 -13.96
CA ARG A 201 2.69 -2.93 -14.21
C ARG A 201 2.30 -3.76 -12.97
N VAL A 202 2.46 -3.19 -11.79
CA VAL A 202 2.02 -3.81 -10.53
C VAL A 202 0.52 -3.60 -10.40
N GLU A 203 -0.28 -4.63 -10.64
CA GLU A 203 -1.74 -4.56 -10.67
C GLU A 203 -2.33 -4.39 -9.27
N THR A 204 -1.78 -5.09 -8.29
CA THR A 204 -2.23 -5.05 -6.89
C THR A 204 -1.05 -4.91 -5.94
N CYS A 205 -1.25 -4.22 -4.82
CA CYS A 205 -0.22 -3.99 -3.82
C CYS A 205 -0.76 -4.27 -2.41
N TRP A 206 0.10 -4.68 -1.49
CA TRP A 206 -0.26 -4.86 -0.08
C TRP A 206 -0.89 -3.61 0.55
N THR A 207 -0.59 -2.43 -0.01
CA THR A 207 -1.17 -1.16 0.42
C THR A 207 -2.65 -1.01 0.05
N ASP A 208 -3.16 -1.84 -0.87
CA ASP A 208 -4.55 -1.78 -1.32
C ASP A 208 -5.50 -2.45 -0.32
N ALA A 209 -4.96 -3.24 0.62
CA ALA A 209 -5.76 -3.86 1.68
C ALA A 209 -6.29 -2.80 2.65
N GLY A 210 -7.58 -2.80 2.91
CA GLY A 210 -8.26 -1.91 3.86
C GLY A 210 -9.61 -1.41 3.37
N ALA A 211 -10.40 -0.86 4.27
CA ALA A 211 -11.67 -0.21 3.92
C ALA A 211 -11.39 1.15 3.26
N LEU A 212 -11.90 1.32 2.05
CA LEU A 212 -11.65 2.49 1.20
C LEU A 212 -12.88 3.43 1.13
N LEU A 213 -13.83 3.26 2.03
CA LEU A 213 -14.97 4.16 2.10
C LEU A 213 -14.49 5.53 2.60
N PRO A 214 -14.79 6.60 1.86
CA PRO A 214 -14.55 7.95 2.35
C PRO A 214 -15.26 8.14 3.69
N PRO A 215 -14.63 8.82 4.65
CA PRO A 215 -15.29 9.12 5.93
C PRO A 215 -16.64 9.81 5.70
N GLU A 216 -17.65 9.43 6.46
CA GLU A 216 -19.03 9.91 6.31
C GLU A 216 -19.12 11.44 6.28
N TRP A 217 -18.32 12.12 7.10
CA TRP A 217 -18.25 13.57 7.16
C TRP A 217 -17.76 14.25 5.86
N THR A 218 -17.23 13.48 4.89
CA THR A 218 -16.78 14.04 3.60
C THR A 218 -17.94 14.35 2.66
N TYR A 219 -19.06 13.67 2.84
CA TYR A 219 -20.27 13.83 2.01
C TYR A 219 -21.36 14.65 2.71
N CYS A 220 -21.48 14.45 3.99
CA CYS A 220 -22.42 15.16 4.85
C CYS A 220 -21.60 16.03 5.79
N GLY A 221 -21.57 17.35 5.56
CA GLY A 221 -21.17 18.24 6.63
C GLY A 221 -22.15 18.03 7.77
N ASP A 222 -21.67 17.58 8.95
CA ASP A 222 -22.49 17.57 10.14
C ASP A 222 -23.15 18.92 10.29
N ALA A 223 -24.46 18.92 10.61
CA ALA A 223 -25.13 20.16 10.94
C ALA A 223 -24.33 20.85 12.03
N GLN A 224 -24.16 22.17 11.95
CA GLN A 224 -23.29 22.94 12.85
C GLN A 224 -23.53 22.67 14.34
N TYR A 225 -24.70 22.13 14.72
CA TYR A 225 -25.06 21.75 16.07
C TYR A 225 -24.70 20.31 16.47
N ALA A 226 -24.25 19.47 15.52
CA ALA A 226 -23.90 18.06 15.80
C ALA A 226 -22.46 17.87 16.29
N GLY A 227 -21.72 18.94 16.52
CA GLY A 227 -20.47 18.92 17.29
C GLY A 227 -19.17 18.77 16.54
N GLY A 228 -19.16 18.72 15.21
CA GLY A 228 -17.93 18.63 14.41
C GLY A 228 -17.65 19.92 13.61
N THR A 229 -16.70 20.76 14.03
CA THR A 229 -16.24 21.89 13.21
C THR A 229 -15.24 21.38 12.18
N ILE A 230 -15.64 21.28 10.91
CA ILE A 230 -14.72 21.01 9.82
C ILE A 230 -13.95 22.29 9.50
N LEU A 231 -12.63 22.22 9.55
CA LEU A 231 -11.73 23.32 9.23
C LEU A 231 -11.26 23.18 7.78
N GLU A 232 -11.30 24.27 7.01
CA GLU A 232 -11.09 24.24 5.56
C GLU A 232 -10.03 25.25 5.10
N CYS A 233 -9.28 24.88 4.06
CA CYS A 233 -8.37 25.76 3.35
C CYS A 233 -8.50 25.49 1.84
N GLY A 234 -9.16 26.42 1.12
CA GLY A 234 -9.44 26.29 -0.30
C GLY A 234 -8.67 27.31 -1.15
N HIS A 235 -8.13 26.84 -2.28
CA HIS A 235 -7.52 27.66 -3.32
C HIS A 235 -8.09 27.27 -4.69
N ARG A 236 -8.25 28.23 -5.58
CA ARG A 236 -8.70 28.00 -6.95
C ARG A 236 -7.92 28.82 -7.96
N ILE A 237 -7.82 28.29 -9.15
CA ILE A 237 -7.18 28.93 -10.28
C ILE A 237 -7.99 28.62 -11.55
N ARG A 238 -8.10 29.61 -12.46
CA ARG A 238 -8.69 29.40 -13.78
C ARG A 238 -7.61 29.44 -14.84
N LEU A 239 -7.63 28.42 -15.68
CA LEU A 239 -6.64 28.24 -16.76
C LEU A 239 -7.35 28.18 -18.10
N GLN A 240 -6.64 28.64 -19.13
CA GLN A 240 -7.06 28.47 -20.52
C GLN A 240 -6.60 27.10 -21.02
N ALA A 241 -7.23 26.06 -20.49
CA ALA A 241 -6.94 24.66 -20.78
C ALA A 241 -8.19 23.81 -20.60
N SER A 242 -8.26 22.66 -21.28
CA SER A 242 -9.32 21.68 -21.05
C SER A 242 -9.15 20.98 -19.69
N ALA A 243 -10.20 20.33 -19.23
CA ALA A 243 -10.13 19.56 -17.99
C ALA A 243 -9.13 18.39 -18.12
N GLU A 244 -9.07 17.75 -19.27
CA GLU A 244 -8.18 16.64 -19.59
C GLU A 244 -6.70 17.07 -19.51
N GLU A 245 -6.35 18.21 -20.13
CA GLU A 245 -4.99 18.74 -20.09
C GLU A 245 -4.53 19.03 -18.64
N ILE A 246 -5.40 19.61 -17.82
CA ILE A 246 -5.09 19.87 -16.40
C ILE A 246 -5.02 18.56 -15.61
N TRP A 247 -5.93 17.63 -15.90
CA TRP A 247 -6.03 16.35 -15.22
C TRP A 247 -4.75 15.52 -15.32
N GLU A 248 -4.11 15.49 -16.49
CA GLU A 248 -2.84 14.81 -16.69
C GLU A 248 -1.75 15.25 -15.68
N HIS A 249 -1.78 16.50 -15.27
CA HIS A 249 -0.86 17.03 -14.26
C HIS A 249 -1.34 16.74 -12.83
N VAL A 250 -2.64 16.82 -12.57
CA VAL A 250 -3.21 16.52 -11.24
C VAL A 250 -2.94 15.06 -10.85
N VAL A 251 -3.11 14.12 -11.77
CA VAL A 251 -2.86 12.69 -11.46
C VAL A 251 -1.39 12.32 -11.31
N ARG A 252 -0.46 13.21 -11.67
CA ARG A 252 1.00 12.96 -11.52
C ARG A 252 1.56 13.40 -10.18
N ILE A 253 0.77 13.99 -9.28
CA ILE A 253 1.25 14.45 -7.96
C ILE A 253 1.81 13.29 -7.14
N GLY A 254 2.77 13.59 -6.27
CA GLY A 254 3.41 12.63 -5.38
C GLY A 254 4.50 11.76 -6.04
N GLY A 255 5.11 10.87 -5.25
CA GLY A 255 6.21 10.03 -5.69
C GLY A 255 7.40 10.84 -6.19
N GLU A 256 7.96 10.47 -7.36
CA GLU A 256 9.11 11.16 -7.95
C GLU A 256 8.78 12.56 -8.47
N THR A 257 7.54 12.81 -8.91
CA THR A 257 7.09 14.14 -9.36
C THR A 257 7.02 15.14 -8.19
N GLY A 258 6.85 14.65 -6.97
CA GLY A 258 6.66 15.48 -5.79
C GLY A 258 5.29 16.16 -5.75
N TRP A 259 5.16 17.16 -4.88
CA TRP A 259 3.90 17.88 -4.64
C TRP A 259 3.88 19.26 -5.31
N TYR A 260 4.70 19.44 -6.35
CA TYR A 260 4.87 20.67 -7.13
C TYR A 260 5.44 21.86 -6.36
N PHE A 261 5.25 21.94 -5.05
CA PHE A 261 5.75 23.05 -4.25
C PHE A 261 6.02 22.61 -2.80
N GLY A 262 7.12 23.12 -2.24
CA GLY A 262 7.44 22.89 -0.83
C GLY A 262 7.92 21.46 -0.51
N ASP A 263 8.55 20.74 -1.45
CA ASP A 263 8.96 19.35 -1.27
C ASP A 263 9.83 19.12 -0.03
N LEU A 264 10.64 20.12 0.36
CA LEU A 264 11.39 20.06 1.61
C LEU A 264 10.48 19.99 2.83
N LEU A 265 9.40 20.78 2.86
CA LEU A 265 8.44 20.77 3.96
C LEU A 265 7.65 19.45 4.01
N TRP A 266 7.31 18.91 2.86
CA TRP A 266 6.69 17.58 2.77
C TRP A 266 7.63 16.49 3.29
N LYS A 267 8.94 16.56 2.98
CA LYS A 267 9.96 15.65 3.52
C LYS A 267 10.12 15.79 5.04
N VAL A 268 10.18 17.01 5.55
CA VAL A 268 10.23 17.28 7.01
C VAL A 268 8.97 16.73 7.68
N ARG A 269 7.78 17.02 7.14
CA ARG A 269 6.52 16.51 7.65
C ARG A 269 6.48 14.98 7.65
N GLY A 270 6.92 14.34 6.57
CA GLY A 270 7.01 12.88 6.48
C GLY A 270 8.00 12.28 7.46
N THR A 271 9.10 12.98 7.77
CA THR A 271 10.07 12.53 8.77
C THR A 271 9.49 12.62 10.19
N LEU A 272 8.82 13.73 10.51
CA LEU A 272 8.13 13.89 11.80
C LEU A 272 7.02 12.84 11.97
N ASP A 273 6.25 12.57 10.93
CA ASP A 273 5.24 11.52 10.95
C ASP A 273 5.83 10.14 11.27
N ARG A 274 7.00 9.84 10.70
CA ARG A 274 7.74 8.60 11.01
C ARG A 274 8.17 8.50 12.48
N LEU A 275 8.65 9.59 13.04
CA LEU A 275 9.10 9.61 14.45
C LEU A 275 7.95 9.28 15.41
N VAL A 276 6.72 9.66 15.07
CA VAL A 276 5.53 9.30 15.86
C VAL A 276 4.87 7.98 15.41
N GLY A 277 5.55 7.20 14.56
CA GLY A 277 5.10 5.89 14.09
C GLY A 277 4.04 5.94 12.97
N GLY A 278 3.97 7.03 12.22
CA GLY A 278 3.15 7.16 11.02
C GLY A 278 3.84 6.63 9.76
N THR A 279 3.14 6.74 8.63
CA THR A 279 3.58 6.19 7.33
C THR A 279 4.73 6.99 6.68
N GLY A 280 4.78 8.30 6.89
CA GLY A 280 5.73 9.17 6.21
C GLY A 280 5.62 9.14 4.68
N LEU A 281 6.61 9.69 3.99
CA LEU A 281 6.69 9.65 2.51
C LEU A 281 7.28 8.33 1.97
N ARG A 282 6.94 7.17 2.55
CA ARG A 282 7.61 5.91 2.22
C ARG A 282 6.99 5.15 1.07
N ARG A 283 5.70 5.36 0.85
CA ARG A 283 4.92 4.52 -0.07
C ARG A 283 5.17 4.86 -1.53
N GLY A 284 5.58 6.13 -1.80
CA GLY A 284 5.69 6.59 -3.18
C GLY A 284 4.36 6.50 -3.92
N ARG A 285 4.41 6.11 -5.17
CA ARG A 285 3.22 5.83 -5.97
C ARG A 285 3.44 4.56 -6.81
N ARG A 286 2.35 3.88 -7.16
CA ARG A 286 2.37 2.64 -7.95
C ARG A 286 2.73 2.88 -9.41
N HIS A 287 2.13 3.88 -10.03
CA HIS A 287 2.28 4.21 -11.44
C HIS A 287 2.57 5.71 -11.61
N PRO A 288 3.53 6.15 -12.49
CA PRO A 288 3.95 7.55 -12.58
C PRO A 288 2.88 8.51 -13.08
N SER A 289 1.92 8.03 -13.88
CA SER A 289 0.92 8.86 -14.55
C SER A 289 -0.54 8.43 -14.32
N GLN A 290 -0.78 7.34 -13.59
CA GLN A 290 -2.13 6.83 -13.33
C GLN A 290 -2.36 6.68 -11.82
N LEU A 291 -3.59 6.91 -11.39
CA LEU A 291 -4.08 6.66 -10.03
C LEU A 291 -5.37 5.86 -10.10
N TYR A 292 -5.52 4.96 -9.15
CA TYR A 292 -6.72 4.16 -8.96
C TYR A 292 -7.22 4.35 -7.53
N THR A 293 -8.52 4.23 -7.35
CA THR A 293 -9.11 4.19 -6.00
C THR A 293 -8.43 3.08 -5.20
N GLY A 294 -7.97 3.42 -4.00
CA GLY A 294 -7.21 2.51 -3.16
C GLY A 294 -5.70 2.67 -3.20
N ASP A 295 -5.15 3.36 -4.19
CA ASP A 295 -3.72 3.56 -4.29
C ASP A 295 -3.16 4.31 -3.09
N ALA A 296 -1.98 3.89 -2.64
CA ALA A 296 -1.16 4.68 -1.73
C ALA A 296 -0.37 5.70 -2.52
N LEU A 297 -0.48 6.96 -2.12
CA LEU A 297 0.23 8.09 -2.70
C LEU A 297 0.99 8.83 -1.60
N ASP A 298 2.26 8.49 -1.42
CA ASP A 298 3.07 8.95 -0.29
C ASP A 298 2.39 8.63 1.07
N PHE A 299 1.90 9.63 1.80
CA PHE A 299 1.13 9.45 3.04
C PHE A 299 -0.39 9.62 2.83
N TRP A 300 -0.85 9.66 1.60
CA TRP A 300 -2.25 9.76 1.25
C TRP A 300 -2.79 8.42 0.75
N ARG A 301 -4.08 8.22 0.91
CA ARG A 301 -4.85 7.17 0.28
C ARG A 301 -5.80 7.77 -0.74
N VAL A 302 -5.79 7.25 -1.95
CA VAL A 302 -6.72 7.66 -2.99
C VAL A 302 -8.10 7.08 -2.68
N LEU A 303 -9.07 7.95 -2.37
CA LEU A 303 -10.45 7.54 -2.08
C LEU A 303 -11.31 7.50 -3.33
N GLU A 304 -11.10 8.46 -4.25
CA GLU A 304 -11.92 8.59 -5.45
C GLU A 304 -11.08 9.18 -6.58
N VAL A 305 -11.26 8.61 -7.76
CA VAL A 305 -10.72 9.10 -9.04
C VAL A 305 -11.87 9.16 -10.04
N ASP A 306 -12.43 10.35 -10.23
CA ASP A 306 -13.44 10.64 -11.26
C ASP A 306 -12.79 11.53 -12.34
N ALA A 307 -12.21 10.88 -13.34
CA ALA A 307 -11.47 11.56 -14.40
C ALA A 307 -12.44 12.20 -15.44
N PRO A 308 -12.18 13.42 -15.89
CA PRO A 308 -11.13 14.36 -15.50
C PRO A 308 -11.60 15.37 -14.41
N HIS A 309 -12.57 15.03 -13.57
CA HIS A 309 -13.31 15.98 -12.74
C HIS A 309 -12.86 16.06 -11.30
N ARG A 310 -12.49 14.90 -10.69
CA ARG A 310 -12.27 14.87 -9.23
C ARG A 310 -11.21 13.86 -8.81
N LEU A 311 -10.32 14.29 -7.92
CA LEU A 311 -9.40 13.44 -7.16
C LEU A 311 -9.59 13.71 -5.67
N LEU A 312 -9.91 12.68 -4.87
CA LEU A 312 -10.09 12.77 -3.44
C LEU A 312 -9.06 11.89 -2.71
N LEU A 313 -8.34 12.48 -1.77
CA LEU A 313 -7.26 11.86 -1.03
C LEU A 313 -7.54 11.94 0.47
N LEU A 314 -7.30 10.84 1.20
CA LEU A 314 -7.36 10.75 2.66
C LEU A 314 -5.94 10.71 3.23
N ALA A 315 -5.66 11.53 4.23
CA ALA A 315 -4.38 11.49 4.93
C ALA A 315 -4.30 10.26 5.87
N GLU A 316 -3.30 9.43 5.68
CA GLU A 316 -2.98 8.29 6.55
C GLU A 316 -1.81 8.59 7.50
N MET A 317 -1.32 9.82 7.48
CA MET A 317 -0.36 10.31 8.48
C MET A 317 -1.02 10.44 9.85
N LYS A 318 -0.24 10.30 10.91
CA LYS A 318 -0.72 10.53 12.27
C LYS A 318 -0.95 12.01 12.52
N THR A 319 -2.21 12.40 12.58
CA THR A 319 -2.66 13.75 12.91
C THR A 319 -3.65 13.70 14.08
N PRO A 320 -3.79 14.75 14.87
CA PRO A 320 -4.84 14.83 15.91
C PRO A 320 -6.21 15.14 15.27
N GLY A 321 -6.61 14.39 14.28
CA GLY A 321 -7.84 14.53 13.50
C GLY A 321 -7.76 13.76 12.19
N GLU A 322 -8.74 13.95 11.32
CA GLU A 322 -8.80 13.36 9.99
C GLU A 322 -8.68 14.46 8.93
N ALA A 323 -7.88 14.23 7.90
CA ALA A 323 -7.65 15.21 6.84
C ALA A 323 -7.93 14.61 5.46
N ILE A 324 -8.56 15.38 4.60
CA ILE A 324 -8.73 15.07 3.19
C ILE A 324 -8.16 16.21 2.33
N LEU A 325 -7.74 15.86 1.13
CA LEU A 325 -7.32 16.79 0.09
C LEU A 325 -8.10 16.47 -1.18
N GLU A 326 -8.80 17.43 -1.70
CA GLU A 326 -9.63 17.33 -2.90
C GLU A 326 -9.09 18.24 -3.99
N PHE A 327 -8.98 17.70 -5.21
CA PHE A 327 -8.80 18.45 -6.44
C PHE A 327 -10.07 18.29 -7.26
N LYS A 328 -10.66 19.42 -7.64
CA LYS A 328 -11.88 19.44 -8.44
C LYS A 328 -11.69 20.33 -9.66
N LEU A 329 -12.00 19.79 -10.83
CA LEU A 329 -11.96 20.48 -12.10
C LEU A 329 -13.39 20.76 -12.56
N THR A 330 -13.65 22.02 -12.91
CA THR A 330 -14.97 22.44 -13.41
C THR A 330 -14.77 23.17 -14.72
N PRO A 331 -15.20 22.59 -15.86
CA PRO A 331 -15.20 23.29 -17.13
C PRO A 331 -16.09 24.56 -17.04
N MET A 332 -15.57 25.69 -17.53
CA MET A 332 -16.25 27.00 -17.49
C MET A 332 -16.64 27.54 -18.87
N GLY A 333 -16.28 26.82 -19.92
CA GLY A 333 -16.52 27.18 -21.31
C GLY A 333 -15.57 26.45 -22.26
N GLU A 334 -15.52 26.83 -23.51
CA GLU A 334 -14.58 26.23 -24.45
C GLU A 334 -13.15 26.51 -24.03
N ASN A 335 -12.42 25.41 -23.75
CA ASN A 335 -11.01 25.40 -23.35
C ASN A 335 -10.69 26.29 -22.13
N GLN A 336 -11.61 26.39 -21.18
CA GLN A 336 -11.41 27.07 -19.90
C GLN A 336 -11.87 26.19 -18.76
N THR A 337 -11.02 26.00 -17.75
CA THR A 337 -11.32 25.16 -16.59
C THR A 337 -10.90 25.85 -15.30
N GLU A 338 -11.75 25.76 -14.29
CA GLU A 338 -11.43 26.14 -12.92
C GLU A 338 -10.94 24.88 -12.18
N LEU A 339 -9.69 24.92 -11.69
CA LEU A 339 -9.11 23.94 -10.80
C LEU A 339 -9.25 24.47 -9.37
N GLN A 340 -9.95 23.71 -8.53
CA GLN A 340 -10.06 23.94 -7.09
C GLN A 340 -9.23 22.91 -6.34
N GLN A 341 -8.48 23.36 -5.35
CA GLN A 341 -7.78 22.53 -4.36
C GLN A 341 -8.34 22.86 -2.98
N LEU A 342 -8.89 21.85 -2.31
CA LEU A 342 -9.56 22.00 -1.02
C LEU A 342 -9.01 21.00 -0.02
N SER A 343 -8.43 21.51 1.05
CA SER A 343 -8.08 20.71 2.22
C SER A 343 -9.14 20.88 3.29
N ARG A 344 -9.63 19.75 3.82
CA ARG A 344 -10.56 19.70 4.94
C ARG A 344 -9.95 18.91 6.08
N PHE A 345 -10.21 19.34 7.30
CA PHE A 345 -9.72 18.72 8.51
C PHE A 345 -10.81 18.64 9.57
N LEU A 346 -11.06 17.44 10.04
CA LEU A 346 -11.93 17.17 11.19
C LEU A 346 -11.05 17.00 12.44
N PRO A 347 -10.94 18.03 13.32
CA PRO A 347 -10.05 17.97 14.48
C PRO A 347 -10.60 17.04 15.55
N ARG A 348 -9.70 16.31 16.24
CA ARG A 348 -10.03 15.55 17.45
C ARG A 348 -9.64 16.36 18.68
N GLY A 349 -10.64 17.00 19.29
CA GLY A 349 -10.47 17.82 20.50
C GLY A 349 -9.60 19.06 20.29
N LEU A 350 -9.21 19.69 21.39
CA LEU A 350 -8.47 20.96 21.40
C LEU A 350 -7.10 20.86 20.70
N LEU A 351 -6.40 19.74 20.86
CA LEU A 351 -5.11 19.52 20.19
C LEU A 351 -5.24 19.52 18.66
N GLY A 352 -6.33 18.98 18.13
CA GLY A 352 -6.60 19.02 16.69
C GLY A 352 -6.84 20.44 16.19
N ILE A 353 -7.59 21.23 16.94
CA ILE A 353 -7.86 22.64 16.62
C ILE A 353 -6.55 23.45 16.63
N LEU A 354 -5.76 23.31 17.69
CA LEU A 354 -4.47 24.01 17.81
C LEU A 354 -3.51 23.62 16.69
N TYR A 355 -3.40 22.33 16.39
CA TYR A 355 -2.60 21.80 15.29
C TYR A 355 -2.98 22.46 13.94
N TRP A 356 -4.28 22.57 13.63
CA TRP A 356 -4.73 23.19 12.39
C TRP A 356 -4.31 24.67 12.31
N TYR A 357 -4.56 25.46 13.37
CA TYR A 357 -4.26 26.89 13.33
C TYR A 357 -2.75 27.17 13.28
N ILE A 358 -1.91 26.35 13.90
CA ILE A 358 -0.44 26.44 13.77
C ILE A 358 0.00 26.16 12.32
N LEU A 359 -0.61 25.19 11.64
CA LEU A 359 -0.25 24.83 10.28
C LEU A 359 -0.95 25.65 9.21
N TYR A 360 -2.00 26.38 9.56
CA TYR A 360 -2.82 27.11 8.59
C TYR A 360 -2.03 28.09 7.69
N PRO A 361 -1.08 28.90 8.21
CA PRO A 361 -0.27 29.77 7.36
C PRO A 361 0.57 28.99 6.35
N PHE A 362 1.08 27.84 6.73
CA PHE A 362 1.84 26.94 5.85
C PHE A 362 0.93 26.34 4.78
N HIS A 363 -0.29 25.93 5.13
CA HIS A 363 -1.27 25.43 4.17
C HIS A 363 -1.60 26.46 3.12
N VAL A 364 -1.86 27.71 3.53
CA VAL A 364 -2.13 28.82 2.60
C VAL A 364 -0.97 29.04 1.63
N TRP A 365 0.24 29.03 2.13
CA TRP A 365 1.45 29.26 1.31
C TRP A 365 1.74 28.07 0.38
N ILE A 366 1.71 26.84 0.90
CA ILE A 366 1.99 25.63 0.14
C ILE A 366 0.94 25.43 -0.96
N PHE A 367 -0.35 25.50 -0.65
CA PHE A 367 -1.41 25.22 -1.62
C PHE A 367 -1.50 26.27 -2.71
N GLY A 368 -1.31 27.54 -2.35
CA GLY A 368 -1.17 28.60 -3.36
C GLY A 368 0.05 28.41 -4.27
N GLY A 369 1.17 27.96 -3.70
CA GLY A 369 2.40 27.62 -4.44
C GLY A 369 2.21 26.40 -5.35
N MET A 370 1.54 25.35 -4.86
CA MET A 370 1.23 24.17 -5.66
C MET A 370 0.44 24.51 -6.92
N LEU A 371 -0.65 25.27 -6.79
CA LEU A 371 -1.46 25.65 -7.96
C LEU A 371 -0.68 26.52 -8.96
N ARG A 372 0.18 27.43 -8.47
CA ARG A 372 1.06 28.24 -9.35
C ARG A 372 2.07 27.38 -10.10
N THR A 373 2.71 26.43 -9.42
CA THR A 373 3.71 25.57 -10.06
C THR A 373 3.06 24.59 -11.01
N LEU A 374 1.91 24.02 -10.64
CA LEU A 374 1.14 23.13 -11.49
C LEU A 374 0.73 23.88 -12.78
N SER A 375 0.22 25.11 -12.68
CA SER A 375 -0.16 25.89 -13.86
C SER A 375 1.04 26.23 -14.76
N LYS A 376 2.21 26.49 -14.19
CA LYS A 376 3.45 26.68 -14.97
C LYS A 376 3.83 25.42 -15.74
N ASN A 377 3.69 24.23 -15.12
CA ASN A 377 4.02 22.97 -15.77
C ASN A 377 3.03 22.60 -16.89
N ILE A 378 1.76 23.02 -16.77
CA ILE A 378 0.77 22.90 -17.83
C ILE A 378 1.14 23.81 -19.03
N GLY A 379 1.82 24.92 -18.78
CA GLY A 379 2.26 25.84 -19.84
C GLY A 379 1.14 26.64 -20.51
N LYS A 380 -0.03 26.76 -19.87
CA LYS A 380 -1.20 27.48 -20.38
C LYS A 380 -1.43 28.80 -19.63
N PRO A 381 -2.05 29.79 -20.27
CA PRO A 381 -2.33 31.08 -19.64
C PRO A 381 -3.23 30.95 -18.41
N ILE A 382 -2.86 31.68 -17.35
CA ILE A 382 -3.68 31.84 -16.16
C ILE A 382 -4.68 32.96 -16.41
N LEU A 383 -5.97 32.66 -16.39
CA LEU A 383 -7.04 33.64 -16.57
C LEU A 383 -7.39 34.34 -15.25
N LYS A 384 -7.32 33.61 -14.11
CA LYS A 384 -7.59 34.14 -12.77
C LYS A 384 -6.92 33.32 -11.67
N GLY A 385 -6.42 33.98 -10.64
CA GLY A 385 -5.87 33.31 -9.44
C GLY A 385 -4.35 33.08 -9.48
N PRO A 386 -3.82 32.17 -8.62
CA PRO A 386 -4.55 31.46 -7.58
C PRO A 386 -5.12 32.40 -6.50
N GLU A 387 -6.37 32.20 -6.14
CA GLU A 387 -7.05 32.94 -5.08
C GLU A 387 -7.63 32.00 -4.01
N ARG A 388 -7.76 32.48 -2.79
CA ARG A 388 -8.43 31.74 -1.71
C ARG A 388 -9.94 31.77 -1.93
N PHE A 389 -10.61 30.69 -1.55
CA PHE A 389 -12.06 30.64 -1.50
C PHE A 389 -12.52 29.82 -0.30
N THR A 390 -13.71 30.11 0.19
CA THR A 390 -14.42 29.30 1.18
C THR A 390 -15.51 28.52 0.44
N PRO A 391 -15.46 27.18 0.47
CA PRO A 391 -16.49 26.39 -0.18
C PRO A 391 -17.86 26.64 0.45
N LYS A 392 -18.88 26.75 -0.40
CA LYS A 392 -20.26 26.71 0.09
C LYS A 392 -20.61 25.25 0.35
N LEU A 393 -20.74 24.85 1.60
CA LEU A 393 -21.24 23.54 1.98
C LEU A 393 -22.63 23.35 1.36
N LYS A 394 -22.80 22.34 0.51
CA LYS A 394 -24.12 21.89 0.12
C LYS A 394 -24.73 21.14 1.30
N THR A 395 -25.73 21.73 1.91
CA THR A 395 -26.47 21.23 3.08
C THR A 395 -27.40 20.04 2.76
N THR A 396 -27.28 19.41 1.61
CA THR A 396 -28.13 18.28 1.24
C THR A 396 -27.30 17.00 1.16
N CYS A 397 -27.42 16.18 2.22
CA CYS A 397 -27.16 14.75 2.10
C CYS A 397 -28.12 14.17 1.05
N ARG A 398 -27.61 13.69 -0.08
CA ARG A 398 -28.36 12.73 -0.89
C ARG A 398 -28.10 11.36 -0.27
N ILE A 399 -29.12 10.85 0.43
CA ILE A 399 -29.24 9.44 0.84
C ILE A 399 -29.38 8.59 -0.40
#